data_bb980e7f0537a2b0e3b6d989ee7786d4
#
_entry.id   bb980e7f0537a2b0e3b6d989ee7786d4
#
_cell.length_a   1.000
_cell.length_b   1.000
_cell.length_c   1.000
_cell.angle_alpha   90.00
_cell.angle_beta   90.00
_cell.angle_gamma   90.00
#
_symmetry.space_group_name_H-M   'P 1'
#
loop_
_entity.id
_entity.type
_entity.pdbx_description
1 polymer ?
#
loop_
_entity_poly.entity_id
_entity_poly.type
_entity_poly.pdbx_seq_one_letter_code
_entity_poly.pdbx_strand_id
1 'polypeptide(L)'
;CNFCALAFHQGRTVRSRSIESVVREAKLITEMPDFKGYIHDVGGPTANFRYGACKKQLTDGVCAGRKCLAPTPCKNLVADHSEYIELLRAVEALPKVKKVFIRSGIRFDYMLCDKSDAFFRKLVRDHVSGQLKVAPEHCDDRVLRLMGKPPFEVYEKFREKYFRLTRECGLEQYLVPYLMSSHPGSTLESAVNLALCLKRDGYAPEQVQDYYPTPGTPSTVMYYTGINPLDGKEVYVARDYHEKQLQRALLQYNRPQNYDLVVEALQKCGRTDLIG
;
A
#
# COMPACT_ATOMS: atom_id res chain seq x y z
N CYS A 1 -7.87 0.16 5.85
CA CYS A 1 -6.84 0.04 6.89
C CYS A 1 -7.30 0.75 8.16
N ASN A 2 -6.85 0.29 9.34
CA ASN A 2 -7.28 0.84 10.63
C ASN A 2 -6.68 2.20 10.96
N PHE A 3 -5.66 2.64 10.24
CA PHE A 3 -4.95 3.91 10.46
C PHE A 3 -5.31 4.99 9.44
N CYS A 4 -6.10 4.66 8.40
CA CYS A 4 -6.39 5.57 7.30
C CYS A 4 -7.72 6.30 7.55
N ALA A 5 -7.69 7.63 7.53
CA ALA A 5 -8.87 8.47 7.72
C ALA A 5 -9.85 8.45 6.54
N LEU A 6 -9.44 7.99 5.37
CA LEU A 6 -10.31 7.96 4.18
C LEU A 6 -11.65 7.25 4.43
N ALA A 7 -11.63 6.16 5.21
CA ALA A 7 -12.86 5.44 5.56
C ALA A 7 -13.86 6.28 6.37
N PHE A 8 -13.37 7.29 7.10
CA PHE A 8 -14.22 8.21 7.88
C PHE A 8 -14.67 9.41 7.08
N HIS A 9 -13.80 9.97 6.25
CA HIS A 9 -14.10 11.16 5.45
C HIS A 9 -14.86 10.83 4.16
N GLN A 10 -14.51 9.72 3.50
CA GLN A 10 -15.07 9.33 2.20
C GLN A 10 -16.04 8.14 2.29
N GLY A 11 -16.11 7.49 3.46
CA GLY A 11 -16.84 6.25 3.63
C GLY A 11 -16.09 5.02 3.08
N ARG A 12 -16.74 3.87 3.13
CA ARG A 12 -16.16 2.58 2.70
C ARG A 12 -16.79 2.03 1.42
N THR A 13 -17.69 2.76 0.81
CA THR A 13 -18.28 2.42 -0.49
C THR A 13 -17.50 3.13 -1.57
N VAL A 14 -16.93 2.37 -2.49
CA VAL A 14 -16.19 2.93 -3.62
C VAL A 14 -17.16 3.51 -4.64
N ARG A 15 -16.89 4.73 -5.07
CA ARG A 15 -17.56 5.39 -6.18
C ARG A 15 -16.53 5.97 -7.11
N SER A 16 -16.69 5.72 -8.40
CA SER A 16 -15.78 6.21 -9.44
C SER A 16 -16.54 7.08 -10.43
N ARG A 17 -15.80 7.97 -11.06
CA ARG A 17 -16.30 8.72 -12.22
C ARG A 17 -16.46 7.78 -13.41
N SER A 18 -17.40 8.06 -14.30
CA SER A 18 -17.57 7.30 -15.53
C SER A 18 -16.36 7.48 -16.46
N ILE A 19 -16.19 6.52 -17.36
CA ILE A 19 -15.12 6.56 -18.38
C ILE A 19 -15.22 7.85 -19.20
N GLU A 20 -16.42 8.23 -19.65
CA GLU A 20 -16.64 9.44 -20.47
C GLU A 20 -16.27 10.71 -19.70
N SER A 21 -16.53 10.74 -18.37
CA SER A 21 -16.16 11.87 -17.53
C SER A 21 -14.65 12.04 -17.42
N VAL A 22 -13.91 10.94 -17.23
CA VAL A 22 -12.44 10.97 -17.16
C VAL A 22 -11.81 11.28 -18.51
N VAL A 23 -12.31 10.65 -19.59
CA VAL A 23 -11.83 10.89 -20.96
C VAL A 23 -12.03 12.36 -21.37
N ARG A 24 -13.17 12.96 -21.02
CA ARG A 24 -13.42 14.38 -21.30
C ARG A 24 -12.40 15.29 -20.61
N GLU A 25 -12.05 15.01 -19.34
CA GLU A 25 -11.01 15.77 -18.64
C GLU A 25 -9.62 15.51 -19.25
N ALA A 26 -9.28 14.27 -19.56
CA ALA A 26 -8.03 13.94 -20.21
C ALA A 26 -7.90 14.65 -21.58
N LYS A 27 -8.98 14.78 -22.33
CA LYS A 27 -9.00 15.55 -23.59
C LYS A 27 -8.65 17.02 -23.36
N LEU A 28 -9.23 17.67 -22.35
CA LEU A 28 -8.88 19.06 -22.01
C LEU A 28 -7.38 19.19 -21.68
N ILE A 29 -6.80 18.22 -20.99
CA ILE A 29 -5.35 18.21 -20.70
C ILE A 29 -4.54 18.12 -22.00
N THR A 30 -4.97 17.33 -22.99
CA THR A 30 -4.26 17.22 -24.28
C THR A 30 -4.32 18.50 -25.12
N GLU A 31 -5.23 19.40 -24.83
CA GLU A 31 -5.41 20.72 -25.49
C GLU A 31 -4.54 21.81 -24.89
N MET A 32 -3.93 21.59 -23.70
CA MET A 32 -3.04 22.54 -23.06
C MET A 32 -1.79 22.82 -23.91
N PRO A 33 -1.33 24.08 -24.00
CA PRO A 33 -0.20 24.45 -24.86
C PRO A 33 1.13 23.73 -24.55
N ASP A 34 1.32 23.38 -23.27
CA ASP A 34 2.53 22.71 -22.76
C ASP A 34 2.42 21.19 -22.66
N PHE A 35 1.33 20.59 -23.17
CA PHE A 35 1.14 19.14 -23.12
C PHE A 35 2.20 18.39 -23.95
N LYS A 36 2.97 17.53 -23.29
CA LYS A 36 4.09 16.76 -23.89
C LYS A 36 3.71 15.35 -24.34
N GLY A 37 2.45 14.95 -24.18
CA GLY A 37 1.96 13.62 -24.53
C GLY A 37 1.88 12.66 -23.34
N TYR A 38 2.07 13.10 -22.12
CA TYR A 38 2.09 12.24 -20.94
C TYR A 38 0.94 12.56 -19.98
N ILE A 39 0.08 11.58 -19.75
CA ILE A 39 -0.88 11.61 -18.63
C ILE A 39 -0.19 10.92 -17.46
N HIS A 40 0.16 11.67 -16.44
CA HIS A 40 1.03 11.19 -15.37
C HIS A 40 0.35 10.29 -14.35
N ASP A 41 -0.98 10.37 -14.21
CA ASP A 41 -1.72 9.49 -13.30
C ASP A 41 -3.20 9.40 -13.71
N VAL A 42 -3.68 8.19 -13.93
CA VAL A 42 -5.11 7.87 -14.01
C VAL A 42 -5.45 7.01 -12.81
N GLY A 43 -5.55 7.66 -11.66
CA GLY A 43 -5.66 6.96 -10.39
C GLY A 43 -6.52 7.67 -9.37
N GLY A 44 -6.22 7.43 -8.13
CA GLY A 44 -6.90 7.95 -6.95
C GLY A 44 -6.25 7.40 -5.68
N PRO A 45 -6.86 7.56 -4.50
CA PRO A 45 -6.30 7.06 -3.24
C PRO A 45 -5.98 5.55 -3.26
N THR A 46 -6.69 4.80 -4.11
CA THR A 46 -6.43 3.40 -4.46
C THR A 46 -6.81 3.22 -5.93
N ALA A 47 -5.84 3.31 -6.83
CA ALA A 47 -6.08 3.47 -8.26
C ALA A 47 -6.95 2.36 -8.88
N ASN A 48 -6.69 1.11 -8.51
CA ASN A 48 -7.37 -0.05 -9.07
C ASN A 48 -8.66 -0.48 -8.33
N PHE A 49 -9.12 0.30 -7.34
CA PHE A 49 -10.33 -0.01 -6.59
C PHE A 49 -11.48 0.91 -7.05
N ARG A 50 -12.12 0.58 -8.15
CA ARG A 50 -13.06 1.47 -8.84
C ARG A 50 -14.54 1.19 -8.56
N TYR A 51 -14.88 -0.02 -8.15
CA TYR A 51 -16.26 -0.43 -7.88
C TYR A 51 -16.45 -1.04 -6.49
N GLY A 52 -17.72 -1.17 -6.09
CA GLY A 52 -18.09 -1.89 -4.88
C GLY A 52 -17.57 -3.32 -4.91
N ALA A 53 -17.08 -3.81 -3.76
CA ALA A 53 -16.41 -5.10 -3.66
C ALA A 53 -17.35 -6.32 -3.87
N CYS A 54 -18.67 -6.14 -3.83
CA CYS A 54 -19.66 -7.19 -4.07
C CYS A 54 -21.05 -6.61 -4.31
N LYS A 55 -21.98 -7.43 -4.81
CA LYS A 55 -23.36 -7.03 -5.06
C LYS A 55 -24.06 -6.47 -3.81
N LYS A 56 -23.80 -7.03 -2.63
CA LYS A 56 -24.37 -6.55 -1.37
C LYS A 56 -24.04 -5.08 -1.09
N GLN A 57 -22.83 -4.62 -1.44
CA GLN A 57 -22.46 -3.21 -1.24
C GLN A 57 -23.30 -2.23 -2.06
N LEU A 58 -23.86 -2.69 -3.17
CA LEU A 58 -24.69 -1.86 -4.04
C LEU A 58 -26.10 -1.65 -3.48
N THR A 59 -26.62 -2.60 -2.69
CA THR A 59 -27.98 -2.58 -2.11
C THR A 59 -27.97 -2.22 -0.63
N ASP A 60 -27.17 -2.93 0.18
CA ASP A 60 -27.22 -2.88 1.64
C ASP A 60 -26.07 -2.08 2.26
N GLY A 61 -25.16 -1.58 1.43
CA GLY A 61 -23.94 -0.89 1.87
C GLY A 61 -22.85 -1.84 2.40
N VAL A 62 -21.91 -1.29 3.15
CA VAL A 62 -20.74 -2.04 3.64
C VAL A 62 -21.05 -2.86 4.89
N CYS A 63 -20.44 -4.03 5.00
CA CYS A 63 -20.55 -4.88 6.18
C CYS A 63 -19.98 -4.18 7.43
N ALA A 64 -20.73 -4.19 8.55
CA ALA A 64 -20.26 -3.58 9.81
C ALA A 64 -19.04 -4.32 10.38
N GLY A 65 -19.11 -5.64 10.51
CA GLY A 65 -18.10 -6.46 11.21
C GLY A 65 -17.06 -7.12 10.30
N ARG A 66 -16.98 -6.79 8.99
CA ARG A 66 -16.05 -7.47 8.07
C ARG A 66 -15.40 -6.51 7.09
N LYS A 67 -14.10 -6.75 6.83
CA LYS A 67 -13.35 -6.14 5.74
C LYS A 67 -13.34 -7.07 4.52
N CYS A 68 -13.28 -6.50 3.31
CA CYS A 68 -13.36 -7.29 2.08
C CYS A 68 -12.06 -8.03 1.76
N LEU A 69 -10.90 -7.51 2.20
CA LEU A 69 -9.58 -8.01 1.82
C LEU A 69 -8.72 -8.50 2.99
N ALA A 70 -9.09 -8.17 4.23
CA ALA A 70 -8.28 -8.49 5.40
C ALA A 70 -9.12 -9.16 6.52
N PRO A 71 -8.55 -10.13 7.27
CA PRO A 71 -7.23 -10.74 7.11
C PRO A 71 -7.14 -11.66 5.89
N THR A 72 -8.29 -12.11 5.38
CA THR A 72 -8.43 -12.94 4.18
C THR A 72 -9.51 -12.37 3.27
N PRO A 73 -9.39 -12.53 1.94
CA PRO A 73 -10.42 -12.09 1.01
C PRO A 73 -11.81 -12.65 1.35
N CYS A 74 -12.84 -11.80 1.24
CA CYS A 74 -14.21 -12.22 1.43
C CYS A 74 -14.63 -13.16 0.29
N LYS A 75 -15.34 -14.26 0.60
CA LYS A 75 -15.85 -15.19 -0.41
C LYS A 75 -16.77 -14.55 -1.46
N ASN A 76 -17.41 -13.43 -1.10
CA ASN A 76 -18.30 -12.70 -1.99
C ASN A 76 -17.57 -11.55 -2.73
N LEU A 77 -16.25 -11.42 -2.55
CA LEU A 77 -15.46 -10.40 -3.24
C LEU A 77 -15.48 -10.65 -4.74
N VAL A 78 -15.82 -9.62 -5.49
CA VAL A 78 -15.68 -9.58 -6.94
C VAL A 78 -14.51 -8.66 -7.25
N ALA A 79 -13.39 -9.24 -7.66
CA ALA A 79 -12.24 -8.50 -8.13
C ALA A 79 -12.22 -8.57 -9.65
N ASP A 80 -12.47 -7.44 -10.29
CA ASP A 80 -12.50 -7.30 -11.75
C ASP A 80 -11.94 -5.93 -12.12
N HIS A 81 -10.95 -5.93 -13.00
CA HIS A 81 -10.30 -4.71 -13.50
C HIS A 81 -10.64 -4.41 -14.96
N SER A 82 -11.59 -5.11 -15.57
CA SER A 82 -11.94 -4.95 -17.00
C SER A 82 -12.33 -3.51 -17.34
N GLU A 83 -13.16 -2.87 -16.51
CA GLU A 83 -13.54 -1.46 -16.71
C GLU A 83 -12.34 -0.51 -16.57
N TYR A 84 -11.42 -0.81 -15.65
CA TYR A 84 -10.23 0.03 -15.51
C TYR A 84 -9.30 -0.12 -16.74
N ILE A 85 -9.19 -1.31 -17.30
CA ILE A 85 -8.50 -1.54 -18.58
C ILE A 85 -9.16 -0.75 -19.71
N GLU A 86 -10.50 -0.74 -19.77
CA GLU A 86 -11.28 0.02 -20.76
C GLU A 86 -11.02 1.53 -20.62
N LEU A 87 -11.08 2.06 -19.40
CA LEU A 87 -10.75 3.46 -19.13
C LEU A 87 -9.34 3.82 -19.60
N LEU A 88 -8.35 3.00 -19.25
CA LEU A 88 -6.96 3.25 -19.63
C LEU A 88 -6.80 3.26 -21.15
N ARG A 89 -7.42 2.31 -21.85
CA ARG A 89 -7.43 2.25 -23.33
C ARG A 89 -8.11 3.49 -23.95
N ALA A 90 -9.22 3.94 -23.37
CA ALA A 90 -9.92 5.11 -23.86
C ALA A 90 -9.08 6.40 -23.72
N VAL A 91 -8.32 6.52 -22.63
CA VAL A 91 -7.39 7.66 -22.45
C VAL A 91 -6.16 7.53 -23.36
N GLU A 92 -5.62 6.32 -23.55
CA GLU A 92 -4.52 6.04 -24.49
C GLU A 92 -4.87 6.39 -25.94
N ALA A 93 -6.14 6.22 -26.31
CA ALA A 93 -6.64 6.48 -27.68
C ALA A 93 -6.81 7.98 -28.00
N LEU A 94 -6.68 8.88 -27.03
CA LEU A 94 -6.81 10.30 -27.26
C LEU A 94 -5.66 10.84 -28.13
N PRO A 95 -5.95 11.77 -29.07
CA PRO A 95 -4.93 12.43 -29.88
C PRO A 95 -3.84 13.06 -28.99
N LYS A 96 -2.59 13.00 -29.46
CA LYS A 96 -1.38 13.50 -28.79
C LYS A 96 -0.96 12.73 -27.53
N VAL A 97 -1.75 11.79 -26.99
CA VAL A 97 -1.34 10.96 -25.86
C VAL A 97 -0.30 9.93 -26.35
N LYS A 98 0.87 9.95 -25.73
CA LYS A 98 1.97 9.02 -25.98
C LYS A 98 2.05 7.93 -24.92
N LYS A 99 1.79 8.29 -23.67
CA LYS A 99 1.84 7.39 -22.52
C LYS A 99 0.85 7.84 -21.43
N VAL A 100 0.27 6.84 -20.79
CA VAL A 100 -0.59 6.97 -19.62
C VAL A 100 0.03 6.20 -18.48
N PHE A 101 0.30 6.86 -17.35
CA PHE A 101 0.88 6.22 -16.19
C PHE A 101 -0.12 6.09 -15.05
N ILE A 102 0.16 5.15 -14.15
CA ILE A 102 -0.49 4.99 -12.85
C ILE A 102 0.59 5.21 -11.78
N ARG A 103 0.53 6.35 -11.10
CA ARG A 103 1.45 6.73 -10.01
C ARG A 103 0.80 6.65 -8.64
N SER A 104 -0.52 6.65 -8.61
CA SER A 104 -1.31 6.40 -7.41
C SER A 104 -1.09 4.99 -6.89
N GLY A 105 -1.28 4.79 -5.58
CA GLY A 105 -1.08 3.49 -4.94
C GLY A 105 -2.00 2.40 -5.50
N ILE A 106 -1.42 1.24 -5.73
CA ILE A 106 -2.14 0.03 -6.16
C ILE A 106 -2.46 -0.84 -4.95
N ARG A 107 -3.72 -1.30 -4.86
CA ARG A 107 -4.13 -2.37 -3.94
C ARG A 107 -3.68 -3.71 -4.53
N PHE A 108 -2.49 -4.13 -4.14
CA PHE A 108 -1.89 -5.38 -4.60
C PHE A 108 -2.68 -6.62 -4.16
N ASP A 109 -3.26 -6.59 -2.96
CA ASP A 109 -4.11 -7.63 -2.43
C ASP A 109 -5.42 -7.79 -3.24
N TYR A 110 -6.04 -6.70 -3.67
CA TYR A 110 -7.21 -6.74 -4.55
C TYR A 110 -6.84 -7.22 -5.95
N MET A 111 -5.68 -6.80 -6.48
CA MET A 111 -5.21 -7.22 -7.79
C MET A 111 -4.94 -8.72 -7.87
N LEU A 112 -4.42 -9.33 -6.78
CA LEU A 112 -4.22 -10.77 -6.69
C LEU A 112 -5.53 -11.58 -6.60
N CYS A 113 -6.65 -10.95 -6.24
CA CYS A 113 -7.96 -11.59 -6.21
C CYS A 113 -8.64 -11.63 -7.59
N ASP A 114 -8.14 -10.87 -8.56
CA ASP A 114 -8.63 -10.95 -9.94
C ASP A 114 -8.22 -12.28 -10.56
N LYS A 115 -9.19 -12.98 -11.15
CA LYS A 115 -8.94 -14.25 -11.83
C LYS A 115 -8.21 -14.07 -13.16
N SER A 116 -8.25 -12.86 -13.72
CA SER A 116 -7.58 -12.48 -14.95
C SER A 116 -6.26 -11.78 -14.66
N ASP A 117 -5.20 -12.17 -15.34
CA ASP A 117 -3.92 -11.47 -15.32
C ASP A 117 -3.86 -10.26 -16.25
N ALA A 118 -4.94 -9.96 -16.95
CA ALA A 118 -4.96 -8.95 -18.03
C ALA A 118 -4.57 -7.56 -17.51
N PHE A 119 -5.15 -7.14 -16.37
CA PHE A 119 -4.80 -5.84 -15.78
C PHE A 119 -3.35 -5.82 -15.27
N PHE A 120 -2.90 -6.88 -14.60
CA PHE A 120 -1.53 -6.94 -14.08
C PHE A 120 -0.50 -6.84 -15.21
N ARG A 121 -0.69 -7.59 -16.29
CA ARG A 121 0.18 -7.54 -17.48
C ARG A 121 0.14 -6.15 -18.14
N LYS A 122 -1.06 -5.57 -18.30
CA LYS A 122 -1.19 -4.23 -18.87
C LYS A 122 -0.54 -3.16 -18.00
N LEU A 123 -0.74 -3.21 -16.67
CA LEU A 123 -0.11 -2.31 -15.73
C LEU A 123 1.42 -2.32 -15.88
N VAL A 124 2.04 -3.50 -15.80
CA VAL A 124 3.50 -3.66 -15.89
C VAL A 124 4.02 -3.16 -17.24
N ARG A 125 3.39 -3.58 -18.34
CA ARG A 125 3.87 -3.30 -19.69
C ARG A 125 3.69 -1.83 -20.09
N ASP A 126 2.55 -1.22 -19.74
CA ASP A 126 2.12 0.04 -20.34
C ASP A 126 2.11 1.22 -19.36
N HIS A 127 1.86 1.00 -18.07
CA HIS A 127 1.47 2.07 -17.15
C HIS A 127 2.43 2.34 -15.99
N VAL A 128 3.48 1.55 -15.82
CA VAL A 128 4.53 1.79 -14.82
C VAL A 128 5.66 2.59 -15.46
N SER A 129 6.00 3.74 -14.84
CA SER A 129 7.08 4.64 -15.32
C SER A 129 8.46 4.31 -14.73
N GLY A 130 8.77 3.00 -14.53
CA GLY A 130 10.00 2.53 -13.88
C GLY A 130 9.82 2.18 -12.41
N GLN A 131 8.89 2.80 -11.70
CA GLN A 131 8.63 2.52 -10.29
C GLN A 131 7.13 2.36 -10.03
N LEU A 132 6.76 1.32 -9.28
CA LEU A 132 5.40 1.11 -8.80
C LEU A 132 5.36 1.24 -7.28
N LYS A 133 4.49 2.14 -6.79
CA LYS A 133 4.26 2.37 -5.37
C LYS A 133 3.23 1.40 -4.82
N VAL A 134 3.56 0.71 -3.75
CA VAL A 134 2.68 -0.22 -3.03
C VAL A 134 2.85 -0.04 -1.53
N ALA A 135 1.85 -0.39 -0.75
CA ALA A 135 1.83 -0.12 0.68
C ALA A 135 1.68 -1.42 1.50
N PRO A 136 2.73 -2.25 1.65
CA PRO A 136 2.72 -3.38 2.59
C PRO A 136 2.69 -2.91 4.04
N GLU A 137 3.28 -1.78 4.37
CA GLU A 137 3.41 -1.08 5.65
C GLU A 137 4.34 -1.77 6.65
N HIS A 138 4.30 -3.09 6.78
CA HIS A 138 5.08 -3.90 7.72
C HIS A 138 5.25 -5.33 7.20
N CYS A 139 6.15 -6.13 7.82
CA CYS A 139 6.28 -7.55 7.54
C CYS A 139 5.82 -8.47 8.69
N ASP A 140 5.59 -7.94 9.89
CA ASP A 140 5.07 -8.71 11.03
C ASP A 140 3.55 -8.81 10.95
N ASP A 141 3.02 -10.02 10.83
CA ASP A 141 1.58 -10.27 10.69
C ASP A 141 0.78 -9.85 11.93
N ARG A 142 1.39 -9.79 13.11
CA ARG A 142 0.75 -9.27 14.33
C ARG A 142 0.46 -7.78 14.16
N VAL A 143 1.42 -7.03 13.65
CA VAL A 143 1.28 -5.59 13.36
C VAL A 143 0.31 -5.37 12.21
N LEU A 144 0.45 -6.11 11.11
CA LEU A 144 -0.44 -6.03 9.95
C LEU A 144 -1.91 -6.29 10.31
N ARG A 145 -2.17 -7.23 11.21
CA ARG A 145 -3.53 -7.50 11.71
C ARG A 145 -4.12 -6.29 12.44
N LEU A 146 -3.34 -5.62 13.29
CA LEU A 146 -3.75 -4.39 13.97
C LEU A 146 -3.93 -3.23 12.98
N MET A 147 -3.12 -3.16 11.94
CA MET A 147 -3.29 -2.23 10.83
C MET A 147 -4.52 -2.53 9.97
N GLY A 148 -5.10 -3.73 10.11
CA GLY A 148 -6.22 -4.20 9.27
C GLY A 148 -5.81 -4.46 7.83
N LYS A 149 -4.59 -4.97 7.67
CA LYS A 149 -4.00 -5.39 6.40
C LYS A 149 -3.99 -6.91 6.25
N PRO A 150 -3.81 -7.44 5.04
CA PRO A 150 -3.59 -8.87 4.82
C PRO A 150 -2.22 -9.30 5.39
N PRO A 151 -1.99 -10.63 5.59
CA PRO A 151 -0.68 -11.16 5.95
C PRO A 151 0.39 -10.79 4.94
N PHE A 152 1.65 -10.72 5.40
CA PHE A 152 2.79 -10.31 4.56
C PHE A 152 3.03 -11.21 3.35
N GLU A 153 2.72 -12.50 3.47
CA GLU A 153 2.77 -13.47 2.36
C GLU A 153 2.01 -12.99 1.11
N VAL A 154 0.92 -12.24 1.29
CA VAL A 154 0.16 -11.67 0.15
C VAL A 154 1.01 -10.66 -0.62
N TYR A 155 1.80 -9.85 0.08
CA TYR A 155 2.74 -8.95 -0.57
C TYR A 155 3.88 -9.70 -1.25
N GLU A 156 4.43 -10.74 -0.64
CA GLU A 156 5.48 -11.56 -1.24
C GLU A 156 5.02 -12.19 -2.55
N LYS A 157 3.82 -12.80 -2.58
CA LYS A 157 3.20 -13.34 -3.80
C LYS A 157 3.02 -12.26 -4.89
N PHE A 158 2.60 -11.07 -4.50
CA PHE A 158 2.48 -9.95 -5.43
C PHE A 158 3.85 -9.57 -6.01
N ARG A 159 4.86 -9.42 -5.16
CA ARG A 159 6.22 -9.04 -5.53
C ARG A 159 6.84 -10.05 -6.52
N GLU A 160 6.74 -11.33 -6.23
CA GLU A 160 7.21 -12.41 -7.12
C GLU A 160 6.56 -12.32 -8.49
N LYS A 161 5.23 -12.19 -8.52
CA LYS A 161 4.47 -12.07 -9.77
C LYS A 161 4.83 -10.79 -10.54
N TYR A 162 5.00 -9.66 -9.84
CA TYR A 162 5.40 -8.39 -10.44
C TYR A 162 6.74 -8.52 -11.16
N PHE A 163 7.78 -8.98 -10.49
CA PHE A 163 9.11 -9.11 -11.07
C PHE A 163 9.18 -10.19 -12.17
N ARG A 164 8.39 -11.26 -12.05
CA ARG A 164 8.26 -12.22 -13.15
C ARG A 164 7.70 -11.56 -14.41
N LEU A 165 6.58 -10.85 -14.29
CA LEU A 165 5.95 -10.15 -15.42
C LEU A 165 6.84 -9.05 -15.99
N THR A 166 7.57 -8.32 -15.16
CA THR A 166 8.54 -7.30 -15.58
C THR A 166 9.63 -7.92 -16.46
N ARG A 167 10.19 -9.08 -16.04
CA ARG A 167 11.18 -9.81 -16.84
C ARG A 167 10.58 -10.37 -18.15
N GLU A 168 9.37 -10.94 -18.09
CA GLU A 168 8.66 -11.42 -19.30
C GLU A 168 8.44 -10.30 -20.33
N CYS A 169 8.26 -9.05 -19.86
CA CYS A 169 8.11 -7.88 -20.73
C CYS A 169 9.45 -7.27 -21.17
N GLY A 170 10.60 -7.77 -20.72
CA GLY A 170 11.93 -7.20 -21.00
C GLY A 170 12.12 -5.80 -20.42
N LEU A 171 11.47 -5.49 -19.29
CA LEU A 171 11.49 -4.17 -18.66
C LEU A 171 12.34 -4.18 -17.39
N GLU A 172 12.91 -3.03 -17.07
CA GLU A 172 13.58 -2.77 -15.80
C GLU A 172 12.69 -1.85 -14.95
N GLN A 173 12.04 -2.44 -13.96
CA GLN A 173 11.11 -1.73 -13.08
C GLN A 173 11.32 -2.15 -11.62
N TYR A 174 11.01 -1.23 -10.71
CA TYR A 174 11.21 -1.39 -9.27
C TYR A 174 9.91 -1.23 -8.50
N LEU A 175 9.82 -1.89 -7.35
CA LEU A 175 8.78 -1.63 -6.36
C LEU A 175 9.29 -0.63 -5.33
N VAL A 176 8.43 0.31 -4.97
CA VAL A 176 8.67 1.26 -3.87
C VAL A 176 7.66 0.96 -2.77
N PRO A 177 8.01 0.08 -1.80
CA PRO A 177 7.12 -0.24 -0.70
C PRO A 177 7.09 0.93 0.31
N TYR A 178 5.88 1.38 0.62
CA TYR A 178 5.65 2.25 1.77
C TYR A 178 5.65 1.43 3.04
N LEU A 179 6.43 1.90 4.03
CA LEU A 179 6.63 1.25 5.31
C LEU A 179 6.37 2.26 6.44
N MET A 180 5.84 1.76 7.54
CA MET A 180 5.46 2.57 8.70
C MET A 180 6.11 2.02 9.96
N SER A 181 6.86 2.86 10.67
CA SER A 181 7.39 2.55 11.99
C SER A 181 6.39 2.94 13.10
N SER A 182 6.52 2.33 14.25
CA SER A 182 5.85 2.73 15.50
C SER A 182 4.32 2.73 15.47
N HIS A 183 3.70 1.98 14.55
CA HIS A 183 2.25 1.73 14.62
C HIS A 183 1.92 0.97 15.91
N PRO A 184 0.76 1.21 16.56
CA PRO A 184 0.32 0.37 17.69
C PRO A 184 0.47 -1.12 17.39
N GLY A 185 1.13 -1.86 18.29
CA GLY A 185 1.55 -3.24 18.12
C GLY A 185 2.96 -3.43 17.57
N SER A 186 3.61 -2.38 17.03
CA SER A 186 5.00 -2.46 16.59
C SER A 186 5.95 -2.36 17.78
N THR A 187 6.56 -3.48 18.14
CA THR A 187 7.62 -3.55 19.15
C THR A 187 8.99 -3.33 18.50
N LEU A 188 10.00 -3.13 19.32
CA LEU A 188 11.37 -3.01 18.82
C LEU A 188 11.82 -4.30 18.11
N GLU A 189 11.42 -5.48 18.61
CA GLU A 189 11.67 -6.77 17.96
C GLU A 189 11.01 -6.86 16.57
N SER A 190 9.76 -6.40 16.46
CA SER A 190 9.08 -6.41 15.14
C SER A 190 9.74 -5.44 14.14
N ALA A 191 10.33 -4.34 14.64
CA ALA A 191 11.11 -3.41 13.80
C ALA A 191 12.44 -4.04 13.35
N VAL A 192 13.13 -4.81 14.20
CA VAL A 192 14.31 -5.61 13.81
C VAL A 192 13.93 -6.63 12.73
N ASN A 193 12.82 -7.33 12.88
CA ASN A 193 12.34 -8.29 11.87
C ASN A 193 12.05 -7.59 10.53
N LEU A 194 11.47 -6.39 10.57
CA LEU A 194 11.25 -5.59 9.36
C LEU A 194 12.57 -5.19 8.69
N ALA A 195 13.57 -4.75 9.47
CA ALA A 195 14.90 -4.44 8.95
C ALA A 195 15.56 -5.65 8.27
N LEU A 196 15.44 -6.84 8.88
CA LEU A 196 15.92 -8.09 8.29
C LEU A 196 15.20 -8.46 6.99
N CYS A 197 13.89 -8.25 6.90
CA CYS A 197 13.14 -8.41 5.66
C CYS A 197 13.67 -7.48 4.57
N LEU A 198 13.91 -6.20 4.88
CA LEU A 198 14.45 -5.22 3.95
C LEU A 198 15.86 -5.60 3.48
N LYS A 199 16.72 -6.04 4.41
CA LYS A 199 18.09 -6.51 4.08
C LYS A 199 18.05 -7.73 3.16
N ARG A 200 17.20 -8.73 3.45
CA ARG A 200 17.00 -9.89 2.58
C ARG A 200 16.55 -9.49 1.17
N ASP A 201 15.67 -8.52 1.09
CA ASP A 201 15.08 -8.06 -0.17
C ASP A 201 15.98 -7.07 -0.93
N GLY A 202 17.14 -6.70 -0.36
CA GLY A 202 18.09 -5.74 -0.95
C GLY A 202 17.51 -4.34 -1.09
N TYR A 203 16.51 -3.99 -0.27
CA TYR A 203 15.82 -2.70 -0.33
C TYR A 203 16.16 -1.84 0.88
N ALA A 204 16.55 -0.60 0.62
CA ALA A 204 16.82 0.41 1.63
C ALA A 204 15.89 1.62 1.40
N PRO A 205 14.87 1.83 2.24
CA PRO A 205 13.92 2.92 2.04
C PRO A 205 14.59 4.27 2.26
N GLU A 206 14.46 5.16 1.29
CA GLU A 206 14.92 6.55 1.43
C GLU A 206 14.02 7.34 2.39
N GLN A 207 12.72 7.08 2.33
CA GLN A 207 11.71 7.70 3.18
C GLN A 207 10.99 6.65 4.02
N VAL A 208 10.88 6.94 5.31
CA VAL A 208 10.13 6.14 6.29
C VAL A 208 9.13 7.05 6.97
N GLN A 209 7.91 6.57 7.11
CA GLN A 209 6.87 7.27 7.82
C GLN A 209 6.70 6.68 9.22
N ASP A 210 6.81 7.52 10.25
CA ASP A 210 6.36 7.14 11.58
C ASP A 210 4.84 7.17 11.64
N TYR A 211 4.26 6.30 12.44
CA TYR A 211 2.83 6.33 12.68
C TYR A 211 2.42 7.69 13.25
N TYR A 212 1.47 8.32 12.57
CA TYR A 212 0.83 9.56 13.01
C TYR A 212 -0.64 9.29 13.36
N PRO A 213 -1.07 9.57 14.60
CA PRO A 213 -2.46 9.35 15.01
C PRO A 213 -3.43 10.23 14.23
N THR A 214 -4.23 9.63 13.36
CA THR A 214 -5.23 10.34 12.56
C THR A 214 -6.59 10.22 13.24
N PRO A 215 -7.26 11.34 13.58
CA PRO A 215 -8.54 11.34 14.27
C PRO A 215 -9.60 10.43 13.61
N GLY A 216 -10.40 9.77 14.43
CA GLY A 216 -11.48 8.90 13.98
C GLY A 216 -11.05 7.48 13.58
N THR A 217 -9.77 7.13 13.62
CA THR A 217 -9.29 5.80 13.22
C THR A 217 -9.15 4.84 14.39
N PRO A 218 -9.40 3.52 14.21
CA PRO A 218 -9.14 2.52 15.26
C PRO A 218 -7.71 2.52 15.76
N SER A 219 -6.71 2.77 14.89
CA SER A 219 -5.30 2.83 15.29
C SER A 219 -5.03 4.02 16.22
N THR A 220 -5.73 5.13 16.06
CA THR A 220 -5.63 6.27 16.99
C THR A 220 -6.20 5.93 18.36
N VAL A 221 -7.31 5.19 18.42
CA VAL A 221 -7.85 4.68 19.68
C VAL A 221 -6.82 3.76 20.36
N MET A 222 -6.24 2.80 19.64
CA MET A 222 -5.17 1.94 20.15
C MET A 222 -3.98 2.76 20.69
N TYR A 223 -3.57 3.79 19.94
CA TYR A 223 -2.43 4.64 20.31
C TYR A 223 -2.64 5.36 21.64
N TYR A 224 -3.82 5.92 21.89
CA TYR A 224 -4.11 6.67 23.11
C TYR A 224 -4.48 5.78 24.29
N THR A 225 -5.25 4.73 24.07
CA THR A 225 -5.78 3.89 25.13
C THR A 225 -4.91 2.67 25.46
N GLY A 226 -4.11 2.18 24.50
CA GLY A 226 -3.44 0.88 24.61
C GLY A 226 -4.41 -0.29 24.43
N ILE A 227 -5.64 -0.06 23.93
CA ILE A 227 -6.66 -1.09 23.76
C ILE A 227 -7.15 -1.09 22.32
N ASN A 228 -7.24 -2.27 21.72
CA ASN A 228 -7.84 -2.44 20.39
C ASN A 228 -9.37 -2.32 20.49
N PRO A 229 -9.99 -1.29 19.91
CA PRO A 229 -11.45 -1.09 19.99
C PRO A 229 -12.28 -2.15 19.26
N LEU A 230 -11.63 -3.03 18.47
CA LEU A 230 -12.33 -4.06 17.70
C LEU A 230 -12.53 -5.37 18.47
N ASP A 231 -11.68 -5.65 19.48
CA ASP A 231 -11.73 -6.90 20.26
C ASP A 231 -11.48 -6.70 21.78
N GLY A 232 -11.25 -5.47 22.23
CA GLY A 232 -11.02 -5.11 23.62
C GLY A 232 -9.66 -5.55 24.19
N LYS A 233 -8.74 -6.08 23.38
CA LYS A 233 -7.45 -6.56 23.84
C LYS A 233 -6.45 -5.44 24.00
N GLU A 234 -5.53 -5.62 24.94
CA GLU A 234 -4.37 -4.74 25.13
C GLU A 234 -3.47 -4.77 23.88
N VAL A 235 -2.93 -3.61 23.56
CA VAL A 235 -2.01 -3.39 22.45
C VAL A 235 -0.80 -2.61 22.93
N TYR A 236 0.38 -3.15 22.65
CA TYR A 236 1.62 -2.43 22.89
C TYR A 236 1.66 -1.13 22.08
N VAL A 237 2.15 -0.06 22.69
CA VAL A 237 2.33 1.24 22.03
C VAL A 237 3.69 1.82 22.41
N ALA A 238 4.55 2.03 21.42
CA ALA A 238 5.80 2.77 21.61
C ALA A 238 5.47 4.25 21.92
N ARG A 239 5.46 4.60 23.19
CA ARG A 239 5.13 5.97 23.65
C ARG A 239 6.37 6.83 23.78
N ASP A 240 7.49 6.21 24.18
CA ASP A 240 8.76 6.91 24.32
C ASP A 240 9.28 7.38 22.97
N TYR A 241 9.71 8.64 22.91
CA TYR A 241 10.23 9.24 21.69
C TYR A 241 11.52 8.55 21.23
N HIS A 242 12.37 8.19 22.17
CA HIS A 242 13.63 7.49 21.84
C HIS A 242 13.37 6.12 21.24
N GLU A 243 12.42 5.36 21.79
CA GLU A 243 12.03 4.06 21.17
C GLU A 243 11.54 4.22 19.73
N LYS A 244 10.74 5.27 19.45
CA LYS A 244 10.30 5.55 18.09
C LYS A 244 11.49 5.86 17.16
N GLN A 245 12.49 6.59 17.66
CA GLN A 245 13.72 6.83 16.92
C GLN A 245 14.47 5.53 16.62
N LEU A 246 14.56 4.60 17.59
CA LEU A 246 15.18 3.28 17.39
C LEU A 246 14.45 2.47 16.31
N GLN A 247 13.11 2.39 16.39
CA GLN A 247 12.32 1.69 15.39
C GLN A 247 12.51 2.29 13.99
N ARG A 248 12.53 3.62 13.90
CA ARG A 248 12.76 4.32 12.62
C ARG A 248 14.17 4.09 12.08
N ALA A 249 15.20 4.16 12.94
CA ALA A 249 16.58 3.94 12.54
C ALA A 249 16.80 2.55 11.95
N LEU A 250 16.14 1.52 12.50
CA LEU A 250 16.18 0.15 11.98
C LEU A 250 15.67 0.05 10.53
N LEU A 251 14.66 0.83 10.12
CA LEU A 251 14.21 0.84 8.73
C LEU A 251 15.20 1.50 7.78
N GLN A 252 16.08 2.35 8.31
CA GLN A 252 17.11 3.05 7.57
C GLN A 252 18.53 2.68 8.09
N TYR A 253 18.70 1.39 8.39
CA TYR A 253 19.91 0.85 9.03
C TYR A 253 21.19 1.09 8.22
N ASN A 254 21.07 1.28 6.90
CA ASN A 254 22.19 1.53 6.00
C ASN A 254 22.70 2.97 6.04
N ARG A 255 22.06 3.89 6.78
CA ARG A 255 22.50 5.27 6.92
C ARG A 255 23.53 5.41 8.04
N PRO A 256 24.74 5.92 7.76
CA PRO A 256 25.78 6.04 8.79
C PRO A 256 25.35 6.79 10.04
N GLN A 257 24.52 7.83 9.90
CA GLN A 257 24.01 8.61 11.04
C GLN A 257 23.08 7.83 11.95
N ASN A 258 22.56 6.68 11.53
CA ASN A 258 21.68 5.83 12.32
C ASN A 258 22.44 4.72 13.06
N TYR A 259 23.77 4.60 12.87
CA TYR A 259 24.54 3.46 13.36
C TYR A 259 24.37 3.24 14.87
N ASP A 260 24.57 4.27 15.69
CA ASP A 260 24.48 4.16 17.15
C ASP A 260 23.06 3.74 17.61
N LEU A 261 22.03 4.30 16.99
CA LEU A 261 20.63 3.94 17.26
C LEU A 261 20.32 2.49 16.86
N VAL A 262 20.85 2.03 15.74
CA VAL A 262 20.71 0.64 15.28
C VAL A 262 21.40 -0.32 16.24
N VAL A 263 22.64 -0.01 16.66
CA VAL A 263 23.40 -0.82 17.63
C VAL A 263 22.62 -0.90 18.95
N GLU A 264 22.16 0.23 19.49
CA GLU A 264 21.36 0.26 20.71
C GLU A 264 20.08 -0.59 20.57
N ALA A 265 19.36 -0.44 19.48
CA ALA A 265 18.15 -1.22 19.20
C ALA A 265 18.42 -2.72 19.20
N LEU A 266 19.49 -3.15 18.53
CA LEU A 266 19.89 -4.55 18.45
C LEU A 266 20.31 -5.10 19.82
N GLN A 267 21.05 -4.32 20.63
CA GLN A 267 21.43 -4.69 21.98
C GLN A 267 20.20 -4.87 22.88
N LYS A 268 19.23 -3.94 22.83
CA LYS A 268 17.98 -4.02 23.59
C LYS A 268 17.14 -5.25 23.21
N CYS A 269 17.23 -5.72 21.95
CA CYS A 269 16.57 -6.93 21.47
C CYS A 269 17.39 -8.20 21.66
N GLY A 270 18.60 -8.15 22.24
CA GLY A 270 19.50 -9.30 22.37
C GLY A 270 20.02 -9.84 21.02
N ARG A 271 20.05 -8.99 19.97
CA ARG A 271 20.44 -9.36 18.62
C ARG A 271 21.79 -8.75 18.22
N THR A 272 22.75 -8.86 19.14
CA THR A 272 24.14 -8.41 18.91
C THR A 272 24.84 -9.18 17.78
N ASP A 273 24.32 -10.35 17.42
CA ASP A 273 24.73 -11.14 16.25
C ASP A 273 24.55 -10.40 14.91
N LEU A 274 23.77 -9.34 14.88
CA LEU A 274 23.49 -8.53 13.68
C LEU A 274 24.36 -7.26 13.58
N ILE A 275 25.19 -6.99 14.57
CA ILE A 275 26.09 -5.83 14.59
C ILE A 275 27.35 -6.20 13.77
N GLY A 276 27.57 -5.48 12.65
CA GLY A 276 28.73 -5.72 11.77
C GLY A 276 28.79 -4.74 10.62
#